data_2b741f6e369edd185a15f39fae5a4619
#
_entry.id   2b741f6e369edd185a15f39fae5a4619
#
_cell.length_a   1.000
_cell.length_b   1.000
_cell.length_c   1.000
_cell.angle_alpha   90.00
_cell.angle_beta   90.00
_cell.angle_gamma   90.00
#
_symmetry.space_group_name_H-M   'P 1'
#
loop_
_entity.id
_entity.type
_entity.pdbx_description
1 polymer ?
#
loop_
_entity_poly.entity_id
_entity_poly.type
_entity_poly.pdbx_seq_one_letter_code
_entity_poly.pdbx_strand_id
1 'polypeptide(L)'
;RVEEDQEEPGAADRDGDRRRKGRLTLSGLLNSLDGPTATTGRLLFMTTNAKNRLDPALIRSGRIDYELEFHPAGYEQICRLFERFYADFGQGQGGEGKVDKCAPARPAAVASMAAQFAREVQDSGLSFTTADIQRHLMMHKKHPERALAQAPKMIKR
;
A
#
# COMPACT_ATOMS: atom_id res chain seq x y z
N ARG A 1 -34.13 -33.03 62.17
CA ARG A 1 -33.04 -33.60 61.31
C ARG A 1 -33.34 -33.17 59.93
N VAL A 2 -32.64 -32.15 59.48
CA VAL A 2 -32.70 -31.61 58.14
C VAL A 2 -31.32 -31.94 57.54
N GLU A 3 -31.32 -32.74 56.48
CA GLU A 3 -30.14 -33.05 55.71
C GLU A 3 -29.90 -31.88 54.72
N GLU A 4 -28.73 -31.27 54.84
CA GLU A 4 -28.25 -30.25 53.92
C GLU A 4 -27.61 -30.94 52.71
N ASP A 5 -28.27 -30.87 51.57
CA ASP A 5 -27.71 -31.25 50.28
C ASP A 5 -26.67 -30.20 49.83
N GLN A 6 -25.39 -30.61 49.83
CA GLN A 6 -24.31 -29.82 49.27
C GLN A 6 -24.31 -30.01 47.76
N GLU A 7 -24.76 -29.02 47.03
CA GLU A 7 -24.58 -28.92 45.60
C GLU A 7 -23.11 -28.55 45.30
N GLU A 8 -22.42 -29.45 44.61
CA GLU A 8 -21.11 -29.15 44.03
C GLU A 8 -21.27 -28.17 42.84
N PRO A 9 -20.44 -27.11 42.74
CA PRO A 9 -20.50 -26.20 41.60
C PRO A 9 -19.92 -26.89 40.36
N GLY A 10 -20.80 -27.10 39.40
CA GLY A 10 -20.56 -27.74 38.12
C GLY A 10 -19.38 -27.14 37.36
N ALA A 11 -18.60 -28.06 36.81
CA ALA A 11 -17.55 -27.78 35.85
C ALA A 11 -18.17 -27.25 34.52
N ALA A 12 -18.41 -25.96 34.47
CA ALA A 12 -18.81 -25.31 33.23
C ALA A 12 -17.85 -24.17 32.91
N ASP A 13 -17.41 -24.20 31.66
CA ASP A 13 -16.80 -23.06 30.93
C ASP A 13 -15.29 -22.85 30.97
N ARG A 14 -14.50 -23.93 30.86
CA ARG A 14 -13.07 -23.82 30.57
C ARG A 14 -12.75 -23.75 29.06
N ASP A 15 -13.70 -23.98 28.20
CA ASP A 15 -13.48 -24.05 26.75
C ASP A 15 -13.77 -22.70 26.01
N GLY A 16 -14.53 -21.79 26.63
CA GLY A 16 -14.80 -20.45 26.12
C GLY A 16 -13.60 -19.50 26.15
N ASP A 17 -12.68 -19.70 27.12
CA ASP A 17 -11.55 -18.80 27.32
C ASP A 17 -10.34 -19.08 26.40
N ARG A 18 -10.23 -20.30 25.85
CA ARG A 18 -9.15 -20.66 24.91
C ARG A 18 -9.34 -20.07 23.51
N ARG A 19 -10.58 -19.79 23.08
CA ARG A 19 -10.87 -19.17 21.77
C ARG A 19 -10.68 -17.64 21.75
N ARG A 20 -10.59 -17.00 22.92
CA ARG A 20 -10.36 -15.53 23.02
C ARG A 20 -8.88 -15.15 22.98
N LYS A 21 -7.95 -16.08 23.17
CA LYS A 21 -6.50 -15.83 23.28
C LYS A 21 -5.79 -15.42 21.98
N GLY A 22 -6.50 -15.26 20.86
CA GLY A 22 -5.88 -14.88 19.58
C GLY A 22 -6.56 -13.73 18.85
N ARG A 23 -7.64 -13.15 19.39
CA ARG A 23 -8.34 -12.05 18.69
C ARG A 23 -7.76 -10.71 19.13
N LEU A 24 -7.15 -10.01 18.18
CA LEU A 24 -6.77 -8.61 18.38
C LEU A 24 -8.06 -7.81 18.67
N THR A 25 -8.14 -7.21 19.85
CA THR A 25 -9.24 -6.31 20.21
C THR A 25 -8.84 -4.88 19.93
N LEU A 26 -9.82 -4.02 19.62
CA LEU A 26 -9.56 -2.58 19.44
C LEU A 26 -8.88 -2.00 20.68
N SER A 27 -9.37 -2.32 21.88
CA SER A 27 -8.76 -1.86 23.14
C SER A 27 -7.32 -2.31 23.29
N GLY A 28 -7.00 -3.56 22.92
CA GLY A 28 -5.61 -4.08 22.93
C GLY A 28 -4.72 -3.31 21.95
N LEU A 29 -5.23 -3.01 20.75
CA LEU A 29 -4.53 -2.19 19.78
C LEU A 29 -4.29 -0.77 20.30
N LEU A 30 -5.33 -0.10 20.81
CA LEU A 30 -5.23 1.25 21.35
C LEU A 30 -4.24 1.33 22.52
N ASN A 31 -4.27 0.35 23.42
CA ASN A 31 -3.32 0.27 24.55
C ASN A 31 -1.87 0.03 24.11
N SER A 32 -1.66 -0.67 22.99
CA SER A 32 -0.32 -0.86 22.44
C SER A 32 0.23 0.39 21.73
N LEU A 33 -0.65 1.28 21.27
CA LEU A 33 -0.27 2.52 20.61
C LEU A 33 0.04 3.64 21.59
N ASP A 34 -0.83 3.81 22.60
CA ASP A 34 -0.85 4.97 23.51
C ASP A 34 -1.03 4.56 24.96
N GLY A 35 -0.80 3.30 25.30
CA GLY A 35 -0.89 2.79 26.68
C GLY A 35 0.42 2.94 27.45
N PRO A 36 0.40 2.64 28.76
CA PRO A 36 1.57 2.73 29.65
C PRO A 36 2.73 1.81 29.23
N THR A 37 2.46 0.85 28.35
CA THR A 37 3.46 -0.06 27.75
C THR A 37 3.94 0.40 26.38
N ALA A 38 3.46 1.54 25.88
CA ALA A 38 3.88 2.06 24.59
C ALA A 38 5.38 2.40 24.62
N THR A 39 6.13 1.85 23.67
CA THR A 39 7.58 2.09 23.56
C THR A 39 7.81 3.35 22.74
N THR A 40 8.59 4.28 23.24
CA THR A 40 9.01 5.46 22.49
C THR A 40 9.93 5.12 21.32
N GLY A 41 9.96 5.95 20.28
CA GLY A 41 10.85 5.78 19.12
C GLY A 41 10.36 4.80 18.06
N ARG A 42 9.07 4.40 18.09
CA ARG A 42 8.45 3.59 17.03
C ARG A 42 7.79 4.46 15.98
N LEU A 43 7.87 4.04 14.72
CA LEU A 43 7.06 4.55 13.61
C LEU A 43 5.98 3.51 13.28
N LEU A 44 4.72 3.94 13.29
CA LEU A 44 3.59 3.12 12.93
C LEU A 44 3.05 3.55 11.58
N PHE A 45 2.87 2.60 10.67
CA PHE A 45 2.20 2.81 9.40
C PHE A 45 0.94 1.98 9.36
N MET A 46 -0.19 2.63 9.11
CA MET A 46 -1.48 1.96 8.90
C MET A 46 -2.00 2.29 7.51
N THR A 47 -2.58 1.32 6.83
CA THR A 47 -3.23 1.51 5.53
C THR A 47 -4.67 1.02 5.59
N THR A 48 -5.57 1.73 4.91
CA THR A 48 -6.96 1.34 4.79
C THR A 48 -7.55 1.84 3.48
N ASN A 49 -8.47 1.09 2.90
CA ASN A 49 -9.30 1.55 1.78
C ASN A 49 -10.66 2.09 2.26
N ALA A 50 -10.92 2.10 3.57
CA ALA A 50 -12.20 2.48 4.15
C ALA A 50 -12.00 3.33 5.41
N LYS A 51 -11.45 4.53 5.25
CA LYS A 51 -11.22 5.48 6.34
C LYS A 51 -12.48 5.71 7.18
N ASN A 52 -13.63 5.86 6.53
CA ASN A 52 -14.91 6.15 7.17
C ASN A 52 -15.39 5.02 8.11
N ARG A 53 -14.79 3.83 8.01
CA ARG A 53 -15.11 2.66 8.85
C ARG A 53 -14.14 2.48 10.01
N LEU A 54 -13.09 3.30 10.08
CA LEU A 54 -12.17 3.28 11.21
C LEU A 54 -12.83 3.89 12.44
N ASP A 55 -12.55 3.28 13.58
CA ASP A 55 -12.98 3.84 14.86
C ASP A 55 -12.31 5.22 15.08
N PRO A 56 -13.08 6.26 15.44
CA PRO A 56 -12.53 7.60 15.71
C PRO A 56 -11.39 7.60 16.75
N ALA A 57 -11.39 6.65 17.66
CA ALA A 57 -10.31 6.50 18.64
C ALA A 57 -8.97 6.17 18.00
N LEU A 58 -8.94 5.50 16.83
CA LEU A 58 -7.69 5.21 16.10
C LEU A 58 -7.09 6.44 15.44
N ILE A 59 -7.93 7.32 14.88
CA ILE A 59 -7.51 8.48 14.08
C ILE A 59 -7.34 9.76 14.94
N ARG A 60 -7.43 9.63 16.26
CA ARG A 60 -7.27 10.76 17.18
C ARG A 60 -5.82 11.25 17.21
N SER A 61 -5.64 12.56 17.33
CA SER A 61 -4.33 13.21 17.57
C SER A 61 -3.56 12.53 18.69
N GLY A 62 -2.25 12.34 18.50
CA GLY A 62 -1.37 11.58 19.40
C GLY A 62 -1.30 10.09 19.09
N ARG A 63 -2.07 9.61 18.09
CA ARG A 63 -2.00 8.23 17.58
C ARG A 63 -1.68 8.20 16.09
N ILE A 64 -2.35 9.05 15.31
CA ILE A 64 -2.04 9.29 13.90
C ILE A 64 -1.71 10.77 13.75
N ASP A 65 -0.43 11.06 13.54
CA ASP A 65 0.06 12.43 13.38
C ASP A 65 0.07 12.87 11.93
N TYR A 66 0.12 11.92 11.01
CA TYR A 66 0.17 12.20 9.57
C TYR A 66 -0.75 11.26 8.79
N GLU A 67 -1.58 11.85 7.95
CA GLU A 67 -2.53 11.17 7.11
C GLU A 67 -2.25 11.49 5.65
N LEU A 68 -2.12 10.46 4.83
CA LEU A 68 -1.87 10.58 3.40
C LEU A 68 -2.92 9.82 2.60
N GLU A 69 -3.63 10.52 1.74
CA GLU A 69 -4.56 9.91 0.79
C GLU A 69 -3.85 9.61 -0.53
N PHE A 70 -3.99 8.38 -1.01
CA PHE A 70 -3.46 7.94 -2.29
C PHE A 70 -4.54 8.07 -3.36
N HIS A 71 -4.35 9.04 -4.24
CA HIS A 71 -5.21 9.24 -5.40
C HIS A 71 -4.73 8.43 -6.62
N PRO A 72 -5.58 8.26 -7.65
CA PRO A 72 -5.14 7.77 -8.94
C PRO A 72 -3.94 8.56 -9.48
N ALA A 73 -3.12 7.89 -10.30
CA ALA A 73 -1.88 8.47 -10.79
C ALA A 73 -2.16 9.67 -11.72
N GLY A 74 -1.62 10.84 -11.37
CA GLY A 74 -1.65 12.02 -12.23
C GLY A 74 -0.59 11.97 -13.33
N TYR A 75 -0.69 12.91 -14.30
CA TYR A 75 0.20 12.98 -15.47
C TYR A 75 1.70 12.90 -15.09
N GLU A 76 2.15 13.76 -14.18
CA GLU A 76 3.56 13.77 -13.77
C GLU A 76 3.99 12.47 -13.10
N GLN A 77 3.12 11.86 -12.30
CA GLN A 77 3.42 10.59 -11.63
C GLN A 77 3.57 9.46 -12.65
N ILE A 78 2.72 9.44 -13.68
CA ILE A 78 2.79 8.46 -14.77
C ILE A 78 4.10 8.64 -15.55
N CYS A 79 4.46 9.88 -15.91
CA CYS A 79 5.73 10.18 -16.58
C CYS A 79 6.93 9.71 -15.77
N ARG A 80 7.00 10.11 -14.48
CA ARG A 80 8.11 9.74 -13.59
C ARG A 80 8.20 8.23 -13.38
N LEU A 81 7.06 7.55 -13.32
CA LEU A 81 7.02 6.10 -13.15
C LEU A 81 7.55 5.39 -14.39
N PHE A 82 7.14 5.83 -15.59
CA PHE A 82 7.62 5.31 -16.86
C PHE A 82 9.13 5.55 -17.02
N GLU A 83 9.59 6.77 -16.82
CA GLU A 83 11.00 7.13 -16.90
C GLU A 83 11.87 6.35 -15.93
N ARG A 84 11.41 6.21 -14.67
CA ARG A 84 12.13 5.43 -13.65
C ARG A 84 12.20 3.95 -14.01
N PHE A 85 11.11 3.42 -14.58
CA PHE A 85 11.05 2.00 -14.95
C PHE A 85 11.98 1.65 -16.10
N TYR A 86 12.14 2.58 -17.04
CA TYR A 86 13.03 2.43 -18.20
C TYR A 86 14.31 3.26 -18.12
N ALA A 87 14.74 3.64 -16.92
CA ALA A 87 15.95 4.43 -16.72
C ALA A 87 17.19 3.78 -17.32
N ASP A 88 17.28 2.45 -17.24
CA ASP A 88 18.39 1.66 -17.75
C ASP A 88 18.24 1.26 -19.23
N PHE A 89 17.15 1.69 -19.88
CA PHE A 89 16.90 1.38 -21.28
C PHE A 89 17.87 2.16 -22.17
N GLY A 90 18.69 1.43 -22.93
CA GLY A 90 19.70 2.03 -23.80
C GLY A 90 21.09 2.15 -23.19
N GLN A 91 21.27 1.87 -21.90
CA GLN A 91 22.58 1.62 -21.31
C GLN A 91 22.89 0.13 -21.48
N GLY A 92 23.93 -0.18 -22.24
CA GLY A 92 24.33 -1.55 -22.57
C GLY A 92 24.48 -2.41 -21.31
N GLN A 93 24.10 -3.67 -21.42
CA GLN A 93 24.08 -4.70 -20.38
C GLN A 93 25.39 -4.67 -19.56
N GLY A 94 25.30 -4.25 -18.33
CA GLY A 94 26.42 -4.37 -17.38
C GLY A 94 26.18 -3.60 -16.09
N GLY A 95 25.75 -4.29 -15.02
CA GLY A 95 25.94 -3.79 -13.69
C GLY A 95 24.68 -3.73 -12.82
N GLU A 96 24.67 -4.59 -11.82
CA GLU A 96 23.71 -4.64 -10.71
C GLU A 96 23.61 -3.28 -10.00
N GLY A 97 22.38 -2.88 -9.79
CA GLY A 97 21.96 -1.60 -9.31
C GLY A 97 22.60 -1.07 -8.03
N LYS A 98 23.21 0.08 -8.17
CA LYS A 98 23.22 1.08 -7.11
C LYS A 98 22.25 2.19 -7.51
N VAL A 99 21.23 2.39 -6.68
CA VAL A 99 20.31 3.52 -6.81
C VAL A 99 21.05 4.77 -6.33
N ASP A 100 21.82 5.38 -7.21
CA ASP A 100 22.42 6.68 -6.94
C ASP A 100 21.35 7.77 -7.05
N LYS A 101 21.25 8.57 -5.99
CA LYS A 101 20.26 9.64 -5.81
C LYS A 101 20.46 10.86 -6.72
N CYS A 102 21.43 10.82 -7.64
CA CYS A 102 21.66 11.86 -8.65
C CYS A 102 21.31 11.26 -10.02
N ALA A 103 20.14 11.57 -10.54
CA ALA A 103 19.64 10.99 -11.79
C ALA A 103 20.59 11.29 -12.95
N PRO A 104 21.16 10.27 -13.65
CA PRO A 104 21.87 10.48 -14.89
C PRO A 104 20.90 11.08 -15.93
N ALA A 105 21.42 11.87 -16.86
CA ALA A 105 20.66 12.47 -17.95
C ALA A 105 19.84 11.39 -18.67
N ARG A 106 18.52 11.45 -18.50
CA ARG A 106 17.58 10.48 -19.08
C ARG A 106 17.65 10.55 -20.59
N PRO A 107 17.67 9.42 -21.31
CA PRO A 107 17.60 9.46 -22.76
C PRO A 107 16.34 10.24 -23.20
N ALA A 108 16.51 11.26 -24.03
CA ALA A 108 15.40 12.11 -24.50
C ALA A 108 14.25 11.30 -25.11
N ALA A 109 14.58 10.14 -25.70
CA ALA A 109 13.62 9.19 -26.24
C ALA A 109 12.67 8.61 -25.18
N VAL A 110 13.18 8.25 -24.00
CA VAL A 110 12.37 7.69 -22.89
C VAL A 110 11.43 8.77 -22.34
N ALA A 111 11.93 9.99 -22.17
CA ALA A 111 11.11 11.12 -21.71
C ALA A 111 9.97 11.45 -22.68
N SER A 112 10.24 11.41 -23.99
CA SER A 112 9.21 11.61 -25.04
C SER A 112 8.15 10.50 -24.99
N MET A 113 8.55 9.24 -24.87
CA MET A 113 7.63 8.10 -24.74
C MET A 113 6.81 8.17 -23.44
N ALA A 114 7.42 8.59 -22.33
CA ALA A 114 6.74 8.79 -21.06
C ALA A 114 5.62 9.83 -21.17
N ALA A 115 5.91 10.96 -21.82
CA ALA A 115 4.94 12.03 -22.04
C ALA A 115 3.77 11.58 -22.94
N GLN A 116 4.05 10.80 -23.99
CA GLN A 116 3.01 10.25 -24.86
C GLN A 116 2.14 9.24 -24.09
N PHE A 117 2.76 8.31 -23.38
CA PHE A 117 2.06 7.31 -22.57
C PHE A 117 1.15 7.97 -21.53
N ALA A 118 1.66 8.97 -20.82
CA ALA A 118 0.88 9.68 -19.81
C ALA A 118 -0.31 10.43 -20.39
N ARG A 119 -0.16 11.02 -21.58
CA ARG A 119 -1.27 11.67 -22.32
C ARG A 119 -2.34 10.66 -22.70
N GLU A 120 -1.97 9.54 -23.33
CA GLU A 120 -2.93 8.50 -23.73
C GLU A 120 -3.73 7.97 -22.54
N VAL A 121 -3.05 7.76 -21.39
CA VAL A 121 -3.71 7.30 -20.16
C VAL A 121 -4.69 8.35 -19.64
N GLN A 122 -4.31 9.63 -19.63
CA GLN A 122 -5.19 10.71 -19.13
C GLN A 122 -6.35 11.02 -20.08
N ASP A 123 -6.09 11.05 -21.38
CA ASP A 123 -7.11 11.33 -22.40
C ASP A 123 -8.18 10.25 -22.47
N SER A 124 -7.89 9.07 -21.91
CA SER A 124 -8.87 7.99 -21.78
C SER A 124 -10.03 8.32 -20.83
N GLY A 125 -9.87 9.31 -19.96
CA GLY A 125 -10.84 9.66 -18.91
C GLY A 125 -10.98 8.62 -17.79
N LEU A 126 -10.17 7.56 -17.80
CA LEU A 126 -10.16 6.53 -16.78
C LEU A 126 -9.12 6.82 -15.70
N SER A 127 -9.43 6.39 -14.48
CA SER A 127 -8.54 6.54 -13.33
C SER A 127 -7.73 5.26 -13.12
N PHE A 128 -6.41 5.37 -13.18
CA PHE A 128 -5.48 4.27 -12.95
C PHE A 128 -4.67 4.50 -11.68
N THR A 129 -4.51 3.46 -10.90
CA THR A 129 -3.59 3.47 -9.77
C THR A 129 -2.14 3.32 -10.25
N THR A 130 -1.17 3.73 -9.42
CA THR A 130 0.24 3.48 -9.72
C THR A 130 0.54 1.99 -9.90
N ALA A 131 -0.18 1.11 -9.19
CA ALA A 131 -0.05 -0.33 -9.33
C ALA A 131 -0.53 -0.85 -10.71
N ASP A 132 -1.59 -0.27 -11.27
CA ASP A 132 -2.06 -0.63 -12.62
C ASP A 132 -1.03 -0.25 -13.68
N ILE A 133 -0.49 0.97 -13.56
CA ILE A 133 0.59 1.44 -14.45
C ILE A 133 1.81 0.53 -14.33
N GLN A 134 2.30 0.24 -13.11
CA GLN A 134 3.45 -0.64 -12.91
C GLN A 134 3.22 -2.03 -13.49
N ARG A 135 2.05 -2.61 -13.29
CA ARG A 135 1.70 -3.92 -13.87
C ARG A 135 1.81 -3.91 -15.38
N HIS A 136 1.32 -2.84 -16.05
CA HIS A 136 1.43 -2.70 -17.50
C HIS A 136 2.90 -2.60 -17.93
N LEU A 137 3.71 -1.75 -17.29
CA LEU A 137 5.12 -1.61 -17.60
C LEU A 137 5.91 -2.91 -17.37
N MET A 138 5.58 -3.68 -16.32
CA MET A 138 6.18 -4.98 -16.04
C MET A 138 5.95 -6.00 -17.15
N MET A 139 4.78 -5.99 -17.79
CA MET A 139 4.51 -6.86 -18.94
C MET A 139 5.39 -6.51 -20.15
N HIS A 140 5.92 -5.29 -20.21
CA HIS A 140 6.74 -4.79 -21.31
C HIS A 140 8.15 -4.37 -20.86
N LYS A 141 8.71 -5.04 -19.84
CA LYS A 141 9.91 -4.67 -19.09
C LYS A 141 11.11 -4.25 -19.96
N LYS A 142 11.31 -4.85 -21.14
CA LYS A 142 12.46 -4.58 -22.03
C LYS A 142 12.10 -3.75 -23.27
N HIS A 143 10.85 -3.31 -23.40
CA HIS A 143 10.34 -2.72 -24.63
C HIS A 143 9.44 -1.51 -24.35
N PRO A 144 10.00 -0.32 -24.09
CA PRO A 144 9.20 0.88 -23.81
C PRO A 144 8.26 1.24 -24.96
N GLU A 145 8.68 1.01 -26.21
CA GLU A 145 7.83 1.25 -27.39
C GLU A 145 6.59 0.34 -27.37
N ARG A 146 6.72 -0.91 -26.90
CA ARG A 146 5.58 -1.83 -26.78
C ARG A 146 4.67 -1.43 -25.64
N ALA A 147 5.22 -0.91 -24.54
CA ALA A 147 4.42 -0.39 -23.43
C ALA A 147 3.55 0.77 -23.92
N LEU A 148 4.11 1.70 -24.68
CA LEU A 148 3.38 2.80 -25.28
C LEU A 148 2.32 2.28 -26.30
N ALA A 149 2.71 1.49 -27.28
CA ALA A 149 1.81 0.98 -28.31
C ALA A 149 0.64 0.12 -27.78
N GLN A 150 0.78 -0.43 -26.57
CA GLN A 150 -0.25 -1.23 -25.93
C GLN A 150 -1.00 -0.51 -24.80
N ALA A 151 -0.74 0.77 -24.56
CA ALA A 151 -1.51 1.61 -23.66
C ALA A 151 -3.03 1.53 -23.93
N PRO A 152 -3.53 1.55 -25.19
CA PRO A 152 -4.95 1.39 -25.48
C PRO A 152 -5.58 0.08 -24.97
N LYS A 153 -4.79 -0.99 -24.87
CA LYS A 153 -5.29 -2.27 -24.33
C LYS A 153 -5.44 -2.26 -22.80
N MET A 154 -4.62 -1.48 -22.12
CA MET A 154 -4.78 -1.25 -20.68
C MET A 154 -6.05 -0.44 -20.41
N ILE A 155 -6.34 0.52 -21.28
CA ILE A 155 -7.48 1.44 -21.17
C ILE A 155 -8.82 0.72 -21.43
N LYS A 156 -8.87 -0.26 -22.32
CA LYS A 156 -10.10 -0.98 -22.71
C LYS A 156 -10.52 -2.09 -21.74
N ARG A 157 -9.85 -2.24 -20.59
CA ARG A 157 -10.12 -3.29 -19.62
C ARG A 157 -11.05 -2.81 -18.51
#